data_8a9feac8ecf12de028043593cc68e8be
#
_entry.id   8a9feac8ecf12de028043593cc68e8be
#
_cell.length_a   1.000
_cell.length_b   1.000
_cell.length_c   1.000
_cell.angle_alpha   90.00
_cell.angle_beta   90.00
_cell.angle_gamma   90.00
#
_symmetry.space_group_name_H-M   'P 1'
#
loop_
_entity.id
_entity.type
_entity.pdbx_description
1 polymer ?
#
loop_
_entity_poly.entity_id
_entity_poly.type
_entity_poly.pdbx_seq_one_letter_code
_entity_poly.pdbx_strand_id
1 'polypeptide(L)'
;MNDPLNEREFELVNIVGADLAANQRELSRQLNLSLGMTNMLLRRLVTKGYIRIKQLDSRKVGYFLTPKGFAEKMRKSVKYTLKTINSIGLIKKQLLDILGSFYTKGHRKFYILGDSDFAELVESSLILSKWADVEIVRIKSLIDDPDGLVLICREDEHSLELNGERYVDMIKELAGHKNNEFESAER
;
A
#
# COMPACT_ATOMS: atom_id res chain seq x y z
N MET A 1 27.17 -0.55 -17.92
CA MET A 1 26.56 -0.81 -16.60
C MET A 1 25.19 -0.15 -16.58
N ASN A 2 24.11 -0.94 -16.47
CA ASN A 2 22.75 -0.38 -16.36
C ASN A 2 22.52 0.01 -14.89
N ASP A 3 22.78 1.28 -14.55
CA ASP A 3 22.43 1.81 -13.24
C ASP A 3 20.89 1.92 -13.14
N PRO A 4 20.22 1.17 -12.21
CA PRO A 4 18.78 1.15 -12.13
C PRO A 4 18.23 2.52 -11.74
N LEU A 5 16.98 2.80 -12.12
CA LEU A 5 16.30 4.03 -11.72
C LEU A 5 16.19 4.10 -10.18
N ASN A 6 16.60 5.21 -9.58
CA ASN A 6 16.24 5.52 -8.21
C ASN A 6 14.76 5.95 -8.10
N GLU A 7 14.25 6.22 -6.91
CA GLU A 7 12.84 6.55 -6.71
C GLU A 7 12.42 7.84 -7.42
N ARG A 8 13.21 8.91 -7.31
CA ARG A 8 12.92 10.19 -7.96
C ARG A 8 13.04 10.11 -9.50
N GLU A 9 13.99 9.35 -10.00
CA GLU A 9 14.11 9.07 -11.43
C GLU A 9 12.91 8.26 -11.95
N PHE A 10 12.42 7.31 -11.16
CA PHE A 10 11.25 6.52 -11.51
C PHE A 10 9.97 7.34 -11.53
N GLU A 11 9.78 8.21 -10.56
CA GLU A 11 8.67 9.14 -10.50
C GLU A 11 8.64 10.03 -11.76
N LEU A 12 9.78 10.63 -12.13
CA LEU A 12 9.91 11.44 -13.35
C LEU A 12 9.62 10.62 -14.62
N VAL A 13 10.13 9.40 -14.70
CA VAL A 13 9.87 8.48 -15.82
C VAL A 13 8.38 8.13 -15.92
N ASN A 14 7.69 7.98 -14.79
CA ASN A 14 6.24 7.72 -14.76
C ASN A 14 5.44 8.90 -15.32
N ILE A 15 5.77 10.13 -14.91
CA ILE A 15 5.10 11.34 -15.39
C ILE A 15 5.35 11.52 -16.90
N VAL A 16 6.60 11.43 -17.35
CA VAL A 16 6.95 11.52 -18.79
C VAL A 16 6.27 10.43 -19.61
N GLY A 17 6.05 9.27 -19.03
CA GLY A 17 5.37 8.15 -19.71
C GLY A 17 3.85 8.27 -19.75
N ALA A 18 3.26 9.09 -18.89
CA ALA A 18 1.83 9.38 -18.87
C ALA A 18 1.48 10.60 -19.73
N ASP A 19 2.34 11.62 -19.73
CA ASP A 19 2.18 12.85 -20.50
C ASP A 19 3.18 12.89 -21.65
N LEU A 20 2.70 12.72 -22.87
CA LEU A 20 3.51 12.64 -24.10
C LEU A 20 4.25 13.92 -24.49
N ALA A 21 4.05 15.04 -23.78
CA ALA A 21 4.63 16.33 -24.13
C ALA A 21 4.96 17.22 -22.92
N ALA A 22 5.25 16.61 -21.77
CA ALA A 22 5.57 17.34 -20.55
C ALA A 22 6.75 18.30 -20.75
N ASN A 23 6.59 19.55 -20.32
CA ASN A 23 7.68 20.52 -20.28
C ASN A 23 8.34 20.56 -18.90
N GLN A 24 9.54 21.15 -18.81
CA GLN A 24 10.31 21.17 -17.56
C GLN A 24 9.58 21.79 -16.36
N ARG A 25 8.81 22.85 -16.59
CA ARG A 25 8.07 23.54 -15.51
C ARG A 25 6.93 22.68 -14.99
N GLU A 26 6.23 22.01 -15.90
CA GLU A 26 5.18 21.08 -15.53
C GLU A 26 5.73 19.90 -14.73
N LEU A 27 6.82 19.31 -15.21
CA LEU A 27 7.52 18.23 -14.51
C LEU A 27 7.98 18.64 -13.10
N SER A 28 8.53 19.87 -12.96
CA SER A 28 9.00 20.37 -11.67
C SER A 28 7.84 20.55 -10.67
N ARG A 29 6.67 21.00 -11.16
CA ARG A 29 5.45 21.16 -10.33
C ARG A 29 4.91 19.81 -9.89
N GLN A 30 4.76 18.85 -10.80
CA GLN A 30 4.24 17.52 -10.48
C GLN A 30 5.17 16.73 -9.55
N LEU A 31 6.48 16.90 -9.66
CA LEU A 31 7.48 16.28 -8.79
C LEU A 31 7.67 16.99 -7.45
N ASN A 32 7.07 18.18 -7.29
CA ASN A 32 7.35 19.08 -6.15
C ASN A 32 8.87 19.33 -5.96
N LEU A 33 9.57 19.61 -7.06
CA LEU A 33 11.02 19.86 -7.10
C LEU A 33 11.32 21.23 -7.70
N SER A 34 12.49 21.78 -7.37
CA SER A 34 12.99 22.96 -8.06
C SER A 34 13.27 22.64 -9.53
N LEU A 35 13.19 23.67 -10.40
CA LEU A 35 13.49 23.53 -11.82
C LEU A 35 14.93 23.02 -12.06
N GLY A 36 15.90 23.48 -11.23
CA GLY A 36 17.29 23.03 -11.29
C GLY A 36 17.43 21.53 -11.00
N MET A 37 16.76 21.04 -9.97
CA MET A 37 16.76 19.62 -9.61
C MET A 37 16.10 18.77 -10.71
N THR A 38 14.96 19.21 -11.23
CA THR A 38 14.28 18.54 -12.34
C THR A 38 15.17 18.46 -13.58
N ASN A 39 15.89 19.53 -13.93
CA ASN A 39 16.82 19.54 -15.04
C ASN A 39 17.99 18.58 -14.82
N MET A 40 18.51 18.49 -13.62
CA MET A 40 19.58 17.53 -13.29
C MET A 40 19.09 16.08 -13.48
N LEU A 41 17.89 15.76 -13.02
CA LEU A 41 17.30 14.43 -13.20
C LEU A 41 17.04 14.12 -14.68
N LEU A 42 16.50 15.08 -15.44
CA LEU A 42 16.27 14.93 -16.88
C LEU A 42 17.57 14.65 -17.63
N ARG A 43 18.64 15.44 -17.38
CA ARG A 43 19.97 15.22 -18.00
C ARG A 43 20.49 13.82 -17.70
N ARG A 44 20.41 13.37 -16.44
CA ARG A 44 20.82 12.03 -16.04
C ARG A 44 20.04 10.94 -16.78
N LEU A 45 18.73 11.07 -16.90
CA LEU A 45 17.88 10.10 -17.60
C LEU A 45 18.12 10.09 -19.12
N VAL A 46 18.44 11.25 -19.70
CA VAL A 46 18.88 11.34 -21.10
C VAL A 46 20.23 10.64 -21.30
N THR A 47 21.21 10.89 -20.42
CA THR A 47 22.52 10.22 -20.46
C THR A 47 22.39 8.71 -20.28
N LYS A 48 21.51 8.23 -19.38
CA LYS A 48 21.19 6.80 -19.21
C LYS A 48 20.45 6.21 -20.42
N GLY A 49 19.95 7.04 -21.34
CA GLY A 49 19.20 6.65 -22.53
C GLY A 49 17.75 6.22 -22.22
N TYR A 50 17.17 6.64 -21.10
CA TYR A 50 15.78 6.35 -20.73
C TYR A 50 14.81 7.39 -21.29
N ILE A 51 15.26 8.64 -21.45
CA ILE A 51 14.50 9.76 -22.01
C ILE A 51 15.21 10.30 -23.24
N ARG A 52 14.44 10.71 -24.25
CA ARG A 52 14.90 11.50 -25.37
C ARG A 52 14.21 12.87 -25.36
N ILE A 53 14.95 13.89 -25.82
CA ILE A 53 14.44 15.22 -26.03
C ILE A 53 14.05 15.35 -27.52
N LYS A 54 12.89 15.92 -27.80
CA LYS A 54 12.44 16.21 -29.16
C LYS A 54 11.99 17.67 -29.24
N GLN A 55 12.47 18.38 -30.25
CA GLN A 55 11.96 19.71 -30.56
C GLN A 55 10.51 19.55 -31.08
N LEU A 56 9.56 20.19 -30.41
CA LEU A 56 8.16 20.19 -30.80
C LEU A 56 7.80 21.40 -31.64
N ASP A 57 8.44 22.55 -31.33
CA ASP A 57 8.25 23.84 -31.97
C ASP A 57 9.52 24.67 -31.81
N SER A 58 9.64 25.82 -32.50
CA SER A 58 10.81 26.71 -32.44
C SER A 58 11.23 27.11 -31.02
N ARG A 59 10.30 27.09 -30.06
CA ARG A 59 10.51 27.46 -28.65
C ARG A 59 10.14 26.37 -27.63
N LYS A 60 9.69 25.19 -28.10
CA LYS A 60 9.15 24.15 -27.22
C LYS A 60 9.85 22.82 -27.45
N VAL A 61 10.37 22.25 -26.37
CA VAL A 61 10.92 20.89 -26.34
C VAL A 61 9.99 19.97 -25.52
N GLY A 62 9.88 18.72 -25.96
CA GLY A 62 9.17 17.67 -25.26
C GLY A 62 10.12 16.56 -24.82
N TYR A 63 9.78 15.90 -23.75
CA TYR A 63 10.48 14.76 -23.19
C TYR A 63 9.68 13.50 -23.45
N PHE A 64 10.34 12.45 -23.92
CA PHE A 64 9.69 11.20 -24.34
C PHE A 64 10.50 10.01 -23.83
N LEU A 65 9.79 8.95 -23.41
CA LEU A 65 10.46 7.70 -23.11
C LEU A 65 11.06 7.08 -24.38
N THR A 66 12.25 6.54 -24.25
CA THR A 66 12.81 5.61 -25.22
C THR A 66 12.22 4.21 -25.00
N PRO A 67 12.35 3.26 -25.95
CA PRO A 67 12.01 1.86 -25.69
C PRO A 67 12.71 1.30 -24.46
N LYS A 68 13.98 1.65 -24.23
CA LYS A 68 14.73 1.30 -23.02
C LYS A 68 14.12 1.91 -21.76
N GLY A 69 13.73 3.18 -21.81
CA GLY A 69 13.06 3.86 -20.70
C GLY A 69 11.70 3.25 -20.35
N PHE A 70 10.93 2.89 -21.38
CA PHE A 70 9.66 2.21 -21.22
C PHE A 70 9.84 0.81 -20.57
N ALA A 71 10.77 0.02 -21.08
CA ALA A 71 11.07 -1.30 -20.51
C ALA A 71 11.51 -1.21 -19.03
N GLU A 72 12.37 -0.23 -18.69
CA GLU A 72 12.80 -0.03 -17.30
C GLU A 72 11.68 0.46 -16.40
N LYS A 73 10.80 1.36 -16.89
CA LYS A 73 9.56 1.75 -16.19
C LYS A 73 8.72 0.52 -15.86
N MET A 74 8.44 -0.32 -16.85
CA MET A 74 7.63 -1.52 -16.66
C MET A 74 8.27 -2.49 -15.67
N ARG A 75 9.58 -2.75 -15.80
CA ARG A 75 10.32 -3.62 -14.89
C ARG A 75 10.22 -3.14 -13.44
N LYS A 76 10.38 -1.84 -13.22
CA LYS A 76 10.30 -1.26 -11.87
C LYS A 76 8.87 -1.25 -11.33
N SER A 77 7.87 -0.94 -12.18
CA SER A 77 6.45 -1.02 -11.81
C SER A 77 6.07 -2.42 -11.34
N VAL A 78 6.42 -3.46 -12.10
CA VAL A 78 6.16 -4.86 -11.71
C VAL A 78 6.83 -5.19 -10.37
N LYS A 79 8.09 -4.75 -10.16
CA LYS A 79 8.78 -4.97 -8.89
C LYS A 79 8.03 -4.33 -7.71
N TYR A 80 7.51 -3.11 -7.86
CA TYR A 80 6.70 -2.44 -6.82
C TYR A 80 5.39 -3.20 -6.56
N THR A 81 4.69 -3.60 -7.62
CA THR A 81 3.45 -4.38 -7.49
C THR A 81 3.69 -5.68 -6.73
N LEU A 82 4.74 -6.43 -7.09
CA LEU A 82 5.09 -7.68 -6.39
C LEU A 82 5.45 -7.43 -4.92
N LYS A 83 6.17 -6.35 -4.61
CA LYS A 83 6.47 -5.97 -3.22
C LYS A 83 5.17 -5.68 -2.44
N THR A 84 4.23 -4.97 -3.03
CA THR A 84 2.92 -4.68 -2.41
C THR A 84 2.13 -5.96 -2.18
N ILE A 85 2.05 -6.86 -3.17
CA ILE A 85 1.38 -8.16 -3.05
C ILE A 85 2.00 -8.99 -1.91
N ASN A 86 3.32 -9.04 -1.83
CA ASN A 86 4.01 -9.75 -0.74
C ASN A 86 3.71 -9.13 0.63
N SER A 87 3.63 -7.80 0.73
CA SER A 87 3.26 -7.11 1.97
C SER A 87 1.83 -7.46 2.40
N ILE A 88 0.88 -7.50 1.45
CA ILE A 88 -0.50 -7.94 1.72
C ILE A 88 -0.53 -9.40 2.19
N GLY A 89 0.29 -10.28 1.59
CA GLY A 89 0.44 -11.67 2.02
C GLY A 89 0.91 -11.81 3.47
N LEU A 90 1.88 -10.98 3.87
CA LEU A 90 2.35 -10.95 5.27
C LEU A 90 1.26 -10.45 6.23
N ILE A 91 0.53 -9.39 5.85
CA ILE A 91 -0.60 -8.88 6.64
C ILE A 91 -1.68 -9.96 6.80
N LYS A 92 -2.03 -10.68 5.72
CA LYS A 92 -2.99 -11.79 5.79
C LYS A 92 -2.56 -12.88 6.76
N LYS A 93 -1.28 -13.26 6.75
CA LYS A 93 -0.74 -14.25 7.69
C LYS A 93 -0.91 -13.76 9.12
N GLN A 94 -0.50 -12.53 9.43
CA GLN A 94 -0.64 -11.94 10.76
C GLN A 94 -2.10 -11.86 11.20
N LEU A 95 -3.02 -11.48 10.30
CA LEU A 95 -4.45 -11.47 10.58
C LEU A 95 -4.97 -12.86 10.94
N LEU A 96 -4.55 -13.91 10.21
CA LEU A 96 -4.94 -15.29 10.51
C LEU A 96 -4.43 -15.73 11.89
N ASP A 97 -3.23 -15.35 12.28
CA ASP A 97 -2.66 -15.66 13.60
C ASP A 97 -3.44 -14.95 14.72
N ILE A 98 -3.76 -13.65 14.56
CA ILE A 98 -4.57 -12.86 15.49
C ILE A 98 -5.98 -13.45 15.61
N LEU A 99 -6.67 -13.63 14.50
CA LEU A 99 -8.03 -14.18 14.45
C LEU A 99 -8.08 -15.61 15.00
N GLY A 100 -7.03 -16.41 14.72
CA GLY A 100 -6.87 -17.75 15.28
C GLY A 100 -6.76 -17.74 16.79
N SER A 101 -6.14 -16.75 17.39
CA SER A 101 -6.08 -16.57 18.84
C SER A 101 -7.49 -16.35 19.44
N PHE A 102 -8.34 -15.58 18.77
CA PHE A 102 -9.73 -15.37 19.19
C PHE A 102 -10.56 -16.65 19.03
N TYR A 103 -10.38 -17.36 17.94
CA TYR A 103 -11.04 -18.64 17.72
C TYR A 103 -10.67 -19.66 18.80
N THR A 104 -9.40 -19.77 19.19
CA THR A 104 -8.92 -20.68 20.26
C THR A 104 -9.46 -20.28 21.64
N LYS A 105 -9.71 -18.99 21.88
CA LYS A 105 -10.39 -18.48 23.08
C LYS A 105 -11.90 -18.75 23.11
N GLY A 106 -12.45 -19.38 22.06
CA GLY A 106 -13.86 -19.79 21.99
C GLY A 106 -14.77 -18.83 21.24
N HIS A 107 -14.27 -17.74 20.68
CA HIS A 107 -15.09 -16.85 19.86
C HIS A 107 -15.49 -17.53 18.56
N ARG A 108 -16.79 -17.47 18.22
CA ARG A 108 -17.37 -18.08 17.01
C ARG A 108 -18.16 -17.10 16.18
N LYS A 109 -18.60 -15.99 16.77
CA LYS A 109 -19.35 -14.94 16.12
C LYS A 109 -18.52 -13.65 16.07
N PHE A 110 -18.31 -13.15 14.85
CA PHE A 110 -17.48 -11.99 14.59
C PHE A 110 -18.28 -10.92 13.87
N TYR A 111 -18.34 -9.75 14.45
CA TYR A 111 -18.92 -8.56 13.83
C TYR A 111 -17.80 -7.73 13.25
N ILE A 112 -17.88 -7.36 11.98
CA ILE A 112 -16.87 -6.53 11.30
C ILE A 112 -17.43 -5.12 11.14
N LEU A 113 -16.84 -4.17 11.83
CA LEU A 113 -17.17 -2.76 11.76
C LEU A 113 -16.20 -2.02 10.84
N GLY A 114 -16.72 -1.52 9.72
CA GLY A 114 -15.98 -0.77 8.69
C GLY A 114 -16.32 -1.24 7.28
N ASP A 115 -16.03 -0.37 6.31
CA ASP A 115 -16.26 -0.56 4.88
C ASP A 115 -14.99 -0.36 4.03
N SER A 116 -13.82 -0.33 4.68
CA SER A 116 -12.51 -0.17 4.05
C SER A 116 -11.98 -1.48 3.44
N ASP A 117 -11.00 -1.38 2.54
CA ASP A 117 -10.25 -2.53 2.01
C ASP A 117 -9.64 -3.39 3.13
N PHE A 118 -9.30 -2.78 4.27
CA PHE A 118 -8.81 -3.50 5.43
C PHE A 118 -9.89 -4.36 6.08
N ALA A 119 -11.13 -3.85 6.19
CA ALA A 119 -12.27 -4.61 6.67
C ALA A 119 -12.58 -5.82 5.77
N GLU A 120 -12.49 -5.63 4.44
CA GLU A 120 -12.62 -6.74 3.47
C GLU A 120 -11.49 -7.77 3.62
N LEU A 121 -10.28 -7.31 3.93
CA LEU A 121 -9.14 -8.19 4.16
C LEU A 121 -9.35 -9.06 5.41
N VAL A 122 -9.86 -8.49 6.51
CA VAL A 122 -10.20 -9.21 7.74
C VAL A 122 -11.30 -10.24 7.47
N GLU A 123 -12.39 -9.85 6.81
CA GLU A 123 -13.48 -10.74 6.44
C GLU A 123 -13.02 -11.90 5.57
N SER A 124 -12.27 -11.60 4.51
CA SER A 124 -11.73 -12.63 3.62
C SER A 124 -10.79 -13.60 4.36
N SER A 125 -10.06 -13.13 5.36
CA SER A 125 -9.20 -13.97 6.19
C SER A 125 -10.01 -14.93 7.07
N LEU A 126 -11.13 -14.47 7.65
CA LEU A 126 -12.05 -15.34 8.40
C LEU A 126 -12.68 -16.40 7.50
N ILE A 127 -13.16 -16.01 6.31
CA ILE A 127 -13.76 -16.95 5.34
C ILE A 127 -12.76 -18.01 4.88
N LEU A 128 -11.53 -17.59 4.59
CA LEU A 128 -10.47 -18.49 4.10
C LEU A 128 -9.91 -19.42 5.17
N SER A 129 -10.06 -19.09 6.46
CA SER A 129 -9.60 -19.91 7.57
C SER A 129 -10.29 -21.28 7.63
N LYS A 130 -11.50 -21.38 7.07
CA LYS A 130 -12.34 -22.62 7.09
C LYS A 130 -12.58 -23.17 8.48
N TRP A 131 -12.52 -22.34 9.53
CA TRP A 131 -12.87 -22.76 10.89
C TRP A 131 -14.35 -23.15 10.97
N ALA A 132 -14.63 -24.20 11.73
CA ALA A 132 -15.98 -24.68 11.92
C ALA A 132 -16.80 -23.70 12.76
N ASP A 133 -18.09 -23.61 12.45
CA ASP A 133 -19.11 -22.87 13.24
C ASP A 133 -18.80 -21.37 13.45
N VAL A 134 -18.15 -20.73 12.47
CA VAL A 134 -17.89 -19.29 12.50
C VAL A 134 -19.01 -18.53 11.78
N GLU A 135 -19.65 -17.61 12.50
CA GLU A 135 -20.61 -16.64 11.97
C GLU A 135 -19.92 -15.29 11.77
N ILE A 136 -20.07 -14.69 10.58
CA ILE A 136 -19.47 -13.40 10.21
C ILE A 136 -20.60 -12.44 9.84
N VAL A 137 -20.64 -11.28 10.50
CA VAL A 137 -21.69 -10.27 10.28
C VAL A 137 -21.04 -8.91 10.04
N ARG A 138 -21.35 -8.28 8.91
CA ARG A 138 -20.96 -6.88 8.64
C ARG A 138 -21.91 -5.92 9.36
N ILE A 139 -21.33 -4.95 10.05
CA ILE A 139 -22.09 -3.91 10.75
C ILE A 139 -21.61 -2.51 10.34
N LYS A 140 -22.52 -1.55 10.32
CA LYS A 140 -22.23 -0.14 9.97
C LYS A 140 -22.03 0.75 11.18
N SER A 141 -22.56 0.34 12.33
CA SER A 141 -22.44 1.05 13.60
C SER A 141 -22.16 0.06 14.73
N LEU A 142 -21.67 0.58 15.84
CA LEU A 142 -21.45 -0.21 17.05
C LEU A 142 -22.77 -0.80 17.54
N ILE A 143 -22.67 -1.98 18.10
CA ILE A 143 -23.78 -2.70 18.75
C ILE A 143 -23.52 -2.63 20.24
N ASP A 144 -24.53 -2.23 21.01
CA ASP A 144 -24.47 -2.30 22.46
C ASP A 144 -24.65 -3.76 22.89
N ASP A 145 -23.77 -4.27 23.76
CA ASP A 145 -23.76 -5.65 24.27
C ASP A 145 -23.84 -6.74 23.17
N PRO A 146 -22.81 -6.85 22.30
CA PRO A 146 -22.79 -7.85 21.24
C PRO A 146 -22.68 -9.28 21.82
N ASP A 147 -23.38 -10.23 21.21
CA ASP A 147 -23.26 -11.67 21.52
C ASP A 147 -22.03 -12.35 20.89
N GLY A 148 -21.12 -11.57 20.31
CA GLY A 148 -19.88 -11.99 19.68
C GLY A 148 -18.76 -10.96 19.82
N LEU A 149 -17.68 -11.16 19.11
CA LEU A 149 -16.53 -10.26 19.09
C LEU A 149 -16.66 -9.21 17.98
N VAL A 150 -16.58 -7.94 18.33
CA VAL A 150 -16.62 -6.83 17.38
C VAL A 150 -15.18 -6.48 16.96
N LEU A 151 -14.89 -6.66 15.67
CA LEU A 151 -13.62 -6.33 15.04
C LEU A 151 -13.74 -4.95 14.41
N ILE A 152 -13.08 -3.95 15.00
CA ILE A 152 -13.08 -2.58 14.52
C ILE A 152 -11.99 -2.45 13.45
N CYS A 153 -12.42 -2.20 12.20
CA CYS A 153 -11.56 -2.14 11.01
C CYS A 153 -11.54 -0.76 10.35
N ARG A 154 -11.74 0.30 11.11
CA ARG A 154 -11.74 1.69 10.64
C ARG A 154 -10.84 2.56 11.51
N GLU A 155 -10.27 3.60 10.91
CA GLU A 155 -9.49 4.64 11.61
C GLU A 155 -10.45 5.73 12.10
N ASP A 156 -11.02 5.55 13.30
CA ASP A 156 -11.84 6.57 13.95
C ASP A 156 -11.21 6.98 15.27
N GLU A 157 -11.20 8.29 15.55
CA GLU A 157 -10.75 8.82 16.85
C GLU A 157 -11.58 8.30 18.03
N HIS A 158 -12.81 7.87 17.80
CA HIS A 158 -13.74 7.34 18.82
C HIS A 158 -13.49 5.86 19.17
N SER A 159 -12.65 5.12 18.45
CA SER A 159 -12.29 3.75 18.80
C SER A 159 -11.41 3.64 20.04
N LEU A 160 -10.92 4.79 20.55
CA LEU A 160 -10.01 4.87 21.70
C LEU A 160 -10.69 4.62 23.07
N GLU A 161 -12.03 4.73 23.17
CA GLU A 161 -12.77 4.64 24.44
C GLU A 161 -13.51 3.30 24.66
N LEU A 162 -13.53 2.42 23.65
CA LEU A 162 -14.21 1.13 23.73
C LEU A 162 -13.29 0.07 24.38
N ASN A 163 -13.06 0.21 25.67
CA ASN A 163 -12.39 -0.79 26.50
C ASN A 163 -13.39 -1.83 27.02
N GLY A 164 -13.80 -2.75 26.15
CA GLY A 164 -14.59 -3.91 26.54
C GLY A 164 -13.98 -5.20 25.99
N GLU A 165 -14.07 -6.28 26.72
CA GLU A 165 -13.55 -7.61 26.32
C GLU A 165 -14.10 -8.11 24.96
N ARG A 166 -15.17 -7.46 24.45
CA ARG A 166 -15.86 -7.83 23.22
C ARG A 166 -15.58 -6.90 22.03
N TYR A 167 -14.70 -5.91 22.18
CA TYR A 167 -14.34 -4.96 21.12
C TYR A 167 -12.84 -4.99 20.88
N VAL A 168 -12.43 -5.18 19.64
CA VAL A 168 -11.02 -5.27 19.26
C VAL A 168 -10.72 -4.33 18.12
N ASP A 169 -9.77 -3.42 18.33
CA ASP A 169 -9.22 -2.59 17.28
C ASP A 169 -8.20 -3.41 16.48
N MET A 170 -8.59 -3.87 15.30
CA MET A 170 -7.78 -4.74 14.46
C MET A 170 -6.53 -4.04 13.92
N ILE A 171 -6.53 -2.71 13.79
CA ILE A 171 -5.36 -1.96 13.35
C ILE A 171 -4.30 -1.95 14.46
N LYS A 172 -4.72 -1.73 15.71
CA LYS A 172 -3.80 -1.78 16.87
C LYS A 172 -3.26 -3.19 17.12
N GLU A 173 -4.13 -4.20 17.04
CA GLU A 173 -3.71 -5.60 17.17
C GLU A 173 -2.66 -5.97 16.12
N LEU A 174 -2.90 -5.61 14.85
CA LEU A 174 -1.95 -5.85 13.77
C LEU A 174 -0.62 -5.11 13.98
N ALA A 175 -0.67 -3.86 14.46
CA ALA A 175 0.53 -3.09 14.76
C ALA A 175 1.32 -3.65 15.96
N GLY A 176 0.63 -4.15 16.99
CA GLY A 176 1.23 -4.77 18.17
C GLY A 176 1.85 -6.14 17.89
N HIS A 177 1.24 -6.91 17.01
CA HIS A 177 1.70 -8.26 16.68
C HIS A 177 3.10 -8.28 16.06
N LYS A 178 3.50 -7.24 15.33
CA LYS A 178 4.87 -7.09 14.78
C LYS A 178 5.96 -7.01 15.84
N ASN A 179 5.68 -6.46 17.01
CA ASN A 179 6.71 -6.26 18.04
C ASN A 179 7.08 -7.59 18.73
N ASN A 180 6.16 -8.55 18.82
CA ASN A 180 6.40 -9.84 19.47
C ASN A 180 7.22 -10.82 18.62
N GLU A 181 7.17 -10.74 17.28
CA GLU A 181 8.01 -11.59 16.41
C GLU A 181 9.49 -11.17 16.40
N PHE A 182 9.79 -9.88 16.58
CA PHE A 182 11.17 -9.39 16.65
C PHE A 182 11.83 -9.72 18.00
N GLU A 183 11.11 -9.69 19.12
CA GLU A 183 11.66 -10.05 20.44
C GLU A 183 11.87 -11.56 20.60
N SER A 184 11.13 -12.40 19.86
CA SER A 184 11.29 -13.85 19.92
C SER A 184 12.43 -14.40 19.02
N ALA A 185 12.93 -13.58 18.07
CA ALA A 185 14.05 -13.94 17.19
C ALA A 185 15.44 -13.57 17.76
N GLU A 186 15.49 -12.79 18.86
CA GLU A 186 16.73 -12.41 19.55
C GLU A 186 17.01 -13.25 20.82
N ARG A 187 16.27 -14.32 21.09
CA ARG A 187 16.51 -15.31 22.14
C ARG A 187 16.82 -16.66 21.53
#